data_5baf4d59a47690481d945c90ac3885c8
#
_entry.id   5baf4d59a47690481d945c90ac3885c8
#
_cell.length_a   1.000
_cell.length_b   1.000
_cell.length_c   1.000
_cell.angle_alpha   90.00
_cell.angle_beta   90.00
_cell.angle_gamma   90.00
#
_symmetry.space_group_name_H-M   'P 1'
#
loop_
_entity.id
_entity.type
_entity.pdbx_description
1 polymer ?
#
loop_
_entity_poly.entity_id
_entity_poly.type
_entity_poly.pdbx_seq_one_letter_code
_entity_poly.pdbx_strand_id
1 'polypeptide(L)'
;MDRRQFLLAATAAVPALMLGGKVFAAPASSPRFLLVFLRGGYDANNMLVPYSSDFYYESRPSIALAKPDPGNPKAVRALDANWGLTPALAASMGPLWDKRQLAFVPFSGTDDLSRSHFETQDNIEAGEAGDARSYGSGFMGRLSGVLRGSPPIAFTDALPLSFRGAGDIPNISLKGGGKAVFDDRQSKILAGMYEGTSLQAAATDGLQLRQQVAQDLQTEMVAASRGAVNAKGFAQQGQRMATLMRDRFRLGFVDVGGWDTHVNQGGADGQLANNLDQLGQGLASFADGLGEAEWNNTVVVVVSEFGRTFRENGNKGTDHGHGTTYWVLGGKVNGGRVAGQQVAVNAGSLLQNRDYPVLNNYRDVIGGLMRRTYGLSDADLATVFPGAKPRDLQLV
;
A
#
# COMPACT_ATOMS: atom_id res chain seq x y z
N MET A 1 -11.63 -59.96 36.35
CA MET A 1 -10.56 -58.98 36.17
C MET A 1 -10.39 -58.20 37.49
N ASP A 2 -9.25 -58.37 38.12
CA ASP A 2 -8.95 -57.78 39.41
C ASP A 2 -8.59 -56.29 39.22
N ARG A 3 -8.92 -55.46 40.19
CA ARG A 3 -8.68 -53.98 40.17
C ARG A 3 -7.23 -53.63 39.82
N ARG A 4 -6.26 -54.50 40.16
CA ARG A 4 -4.85 -54.33 39.79
C ARG A 4 -4.59 -54.53 38.30
N GLN A 5 -5.30 -55.45 37.65
CA GLN A 5 -5.15 -55.67 36.20
C GLN A 5 -5.76 -54.57 35.39
N PHE A 6 -6.83 -53.90 35.87
CA PHE A 6 -7.42 -52.71 35.25
C PHE A 6 -6.51 -51.48 35.33
N LEU A 7 -5.84 -51.28 36.45
CA LEU A 7 -4.88 -50.20 36.62
C LEU A 7 -3.60 -50.38 35.79
N LEU A 8 -3.14 -51.61 35.61
CA LEU A 8 -1.99 -51.91 34.75
C LEU A 8 -2.33 -51.77 33.25
N ALA A 9 -3.56 -52.05 32.86
CA ALA A 9 -4.03 -51.82 31.49
C ALA A 9 -4.22 -50.33 31.18
N ALA A 10 -4.62 -49.51 32.17
CA ALA A 10 -4.76 -48.06 32.03
C ALA A 10 -3.41 -47.34 31.94
N THR A 11 -2.34 -47.88 32.58
CA THR A 11 -0.99 -47.30 32.48
C THR A 11 -0.23 -47.66 31.20
N ALA A 12 -0.64 -48.73 30.49
CA ALA A 12 -0.04 -49.11 29.22
C ALA A 12 -0.68 -48.38 28.01
N ALA A 13 -1.87 -47.79 28.17
CA ALA A 13 -2.56 -47.06 27.11
C ALA A 13 -2.16 -45.56 27.02
N VAL A 14 -1.51 -45.00 28.03
CA VAL A 14 -1.13 -43.60 28.08
C VAL A 14 0.06 -43.24 27.16
N PRO A 15 1.08 -44.11 26.92
CA PRO A 15 2.16 -43.75 26.02
C PRO A 15 1.79 -43.78 24.53
N ALA A 16 0.74 -44.49 24.12
CA ALA A 16 0.37 -44.62 22.71
C ALA A 16 -0.42 -43.39 22.19
N LEU A 17 -1.01 -42.58 23.08
CA LEU A 17 -1.72 -41.35 22.72
C LEU A 17 -0.80 -40.12 22.68
N MET A 18 0.45 -40.22 23.15
CA MET A 18 1.42 -39.10 23.13
C MET A 18 2.33 -39.12 21.92
N LEU A 19 2.27 -40.12 21.03
CA LEU A 19 3.13 -40.21 19.84
C LEU A 19 2.46 -39.80 18.51
N GLY A 20 1.21 -39.32 18.57
CA GLY A 20 0.47 -38.85 17.38
C GLY A 20 0.17 -37.36 17.35
N GLY A 21 0.51 -36.61 18.38
CA GLY A 21 0.37 -35.15 18.41
C GLY A 21 1.46 -34.51 17.57
N LYS A 22 1.26 -34.41 16.26
CA LYS A 22 1.89 -33.27 15.54
C LYS A 22 1.39 -32.05 16.28
N VAL A 23 2.28 -31.43 17.07
CA VAL A 23 2.12 -30.05 17.48
C VAL A 23 2.15 -29.28 16.19
N PHE A 24 0.99 -29.04 15.59
CA PHE A 24 0.85 -27.99 14.59
C PHE A 24 1.17 -26.73 15.37
N ALA A 25 2.40 -26.23 15.22
CA ALA A 25 2.68 -24.86 15.52
C ALA A 25 1.56 -24.07 14.84
N ALA A 26 0.85 -23.21 15.57
CA ALA A 26 -0.15 -22.33 14.98
C ALA A 26 0.52 -21.72 13.74
N PRO A 27 -0.11 -21.79 12.55
CA PRO A 27 0.52 -21.31 11.34
C PRO A 27 0.94 -19.87 11.63
N ALA A 28 2.22 -19.56 11.37
CA ALA A 28 2.71 -18.21 11.50
C ALA A 28 1.71 -17.32 10.79
N SER A 29 1.17 -16.29 11.45
CA SER A 29 0.09 -15.47 10.90
C SER A 29 0.54 -14.97 9.52
N SER A 30 -0.30 -15.19 8.49
CA SER A 30 0.03 -14.77 7.13
C SER A 30 0.48 -13.31 7.13
N PRO A 31 1.56 -12.95 6.42
CA PRO A 31 2.00 -11.56 6.30
C PRO A 31 0.87 -10.66 5.81
N ARG A 32 0.89 -9.40 6.23
CA ARG A 32 -0.03 -8.37 5.74
C ARG A 32 0.59 -7.65 4.56
N PHE A 33 -0.24 -7.31 3.60
CA PHE A 33 0.12 -6.46 2.48
C PHE A 33 -0.88 -5.31 2.37
N LEU A 34 -0.40 -4.07 2.33
CA LEU A 34 -1.21 -2.89 2.06
C LEU A 34 -0.70 -2.20 0.80
N LEU A 35 -1.57 -2.07 -0.19
CA LEU A 35 -1.32 -1.23 -1.36
C LEU A 35 -1.91 0.16 -1.12
N VAL A 36 -1.07 1.18 -1.18
CA VAL A 36 -1.46 2.59 -1.12
C VAL A 36 -1.29 3.18 -2.51
N PHE A 37 -2.39 3.56 -3.14
CA PHE A 37 -2.40 4.08 -4.50
C PHE A 37 -2.56 5.62 -4.49
N LEU A 38 -1.53 6.33 -4.91
CA LEU A 38 -1.54 7.80 -5.02
C LEU A 38 -2.13 8.21 -6.37
N ARG A 39 -3.41 8.56 -6.40
CA ARG A 39 -4.11 8.92 -7.64
C ARG A 39 -3.87 10.37 -8.03
N GLY A 40 -3.33 10.57 -9.23
CA GLY A 40 -3.05 11.88 -9.81
C GLY A 40 -1.59 12.06 -10.21
N GLY A 41 -0.77 10.99 -10.22
CA GLY A 41 0.62 11.08 -10.67
C GLY A 41 1.44 12.04 -9.80
N TYR A 42 1.81 11.64 -8.59
CA TYR A 42 2.53 12.54 -7.68
C TYR A 42 3.93 12.91 -8.19
N ASP A 43 4.41 14.11 -7.87
CA ASP A 43 5.75 14.55 -8.21
C ASP A 43 6.82 13.88 -7.32
N ALA A 44 7.28 12.74 -7.78
CA ALA A 44 8.31 11.95 -7.11
C ALA A 44 9.67 12.68 -7.05
N ASN A 45 9.93 13.62 -7.95
CA ASN A 45 11.21 14.34 -8.00
C ASN A 45 11.36 15.37 -6.86
N ASN A 46 10.23 15.85 -6.30
CA ASN A 46 10.21 16.66 -5.09
C ASN A 46 9.91 15.84 -3.82
N MET A 47 9.78 14.54 -3.92
CA MET A 47 9.67 13.62 -2.77
C MET A 47 11.02 12.95 -2.49
N LEU A 48 11.59 12.24 -3.46
CA LEU A 48 12.94 11.67 -3.47
C LEU A 48 13.81 12.52 -4.39
N VAL A 49 14.49 13.46 -3.81
CA VAL A 49 15.15 14.56 -4.53
C VAL A 49 16.53 14.13 -5.00
N PRO A 50 16.85 14.22 -6.30
CA PRO A 50 18.19 13.94 -6.82
C PRO A 50 19.13 15.13 -6.56
N TYR A 51 19.39 15.45 -5.29
CA TYR A 51 20.05 16.69 -4.88
C TYR A 51 21.50 16.82 -5.36
N SER A 52 22.14 15.74 -5.77
CA SER A 52 23.48 15.78 -6.36
C SER A 52 23.47 16.25 -7.81
N SER A 53 22.31 16.27 -8.47
CA SER A 53 22.17 16.70 -9.87
C SER A 53 21.91 18.19 -9.97
N ASP A 54 22.84 18.95 -10.55
CA ASP A 54 22.62 20.38 -10.85
C ASP A 54 21.47 20.57 -11.85
N PHE A 55 21.28 19.60 -12.74
CA PHE A 55 20.17 19.59 -13.68
C PHE A 55 18.78 19.63 -13.00
N TYR A 56 18.65 19.10 -11.76
CA TYR A 56 17.42 19.22 -10.98
C TYR A 56 17.11 20.69 -10.66
N TYR A 57 18.10 21.47 -10.25
CA TYR A 57 17.93 22.89 -9.89
C TYR A 57 17.69 23.75 -11.13
N GLU A 58 18.40 23.47 -12.24
CA GLU A 58 18.19 24.13 -13.52
C GLU A 58 16.77 23.89 -14.07
N SER A 59 16.26 22.69 -13.85
CA SER A 59 14.95 22.27 -14.36
C SER A 59 13.76 22.76 -13.51
N ARG A 60 14.01 23.21 -12.28
CA ARG A 60 12.97 23.56 -11.29
C ARG A 60 13.28 24.86 -10.55
N PRO A 61 13.46 25.99 -11.27
CA PRO A 61 13.93 27.23 -10.66
C PRO A 61 13.02 27.79 -9.56
N SER A 62 11.71 27.43 -9.55
CA SER A 62 10.76 27.95 -8.56
C SER A 62 10.26 26.90 -7.55
N ILE A 63 10.41 25.61 -7.85
CA ILE A 63 9.89 24.52 -7.00
C ILE A 63 10.96 23.57 -6.47
N ALA A 64 12.24 23.76 -6.83
CA ALA A 64 13.32 22.93 -6.31
C ALA A 64 13.45 23.06 -4.79
N LEU A 65 13.80 21.94 -4.15
CA LEU A 65 14.12 21.88 -2.73
C LEU A 65 15.60 22.18 -2.51
N ALA A 66 15.95 22.91 -1.46
CA ALA A 66 17.33 23.25 -1.14
C ALA A 66 18.19 22.00 -0.91
N LYS A 67 19.46 22.06 -1.31
CA LYS A 67 20.46 21.01 -1.02
C LYS A 67 20.53 20.74 0.50
N PRO A 68 20.96 19.55 0.91
CA PRO A 68 21.10 19.25 2.34
C PRO A 68 21.87 20.32 3.09
N ASP A 69 21.27 20.86 4.14
CA ASP A 69 21.86 21.86 5.02
C ASP A 69 21.27 21.68 6.44
N PRO A 70 22.06 21.25 7.43
CA PRO A 70 21.61 21.06 8.79
C PRO A 70 21.03 22.32 9.47
N GLY A 71 21.41 23.51 8.99
CA GLY A 71 20.91 24.79 9.50
C GLY A 71 19.59 25.22 8.88
N ASN A 72 19.11 24.52 7.84
CA ASN A 72 17.89 24.88 7.11
C ASN A 72 16.82 23.76 7.25
N PRO A 73 15.78 23.93 8.05
CA PRO A 73 14.72 22.94 8.22
C PRO A 73 13.89 22.68 6.94
N LYS A 74 14.03 23.55 5.93
CA LYS A 74 13.37 23.39 4.62
C LYS A 74 14.27 22.72 3.56
N ALA A 75 15.50 22.37 3.92
CA ALA A 75 16.40 21.61 3.05
C ALA A 75 16.05 20.14 3.03
N VAL A 76 16.43 19.43 1.96
CA VAL A 76 16.26 17.99 1.90
C VAL A 76 17.11 17.30 2.96
N ARG A 77 16.62 16.22 3.51
CA ARG A 77 17.40 15.32 4.33
C ARG A 77 18.17 14.36 3.42
N ALA A 78 19.51 14.41 3.42
CA ALA A 78 20.31 13.46 2.67
C ALA A 78 20.01 12.02 3.12
N LEU A 79 19.77 11.12 2.17
CA LEU A 79 19.59 9.69 2.37
C LEU A 79 20.85 8.91 1.98
N ASP A 80 21.47 9.31 0.88
CA ASP A 80 22.77 8.82 0.39
C ASP A 80 23.49 9.95 -0.37
N ALA A 81 24.52 9.64 -1.14
CA ALA A 81 25.28 10.65 -1.89
C ALA A 81 24.50 11.34 -3.01
N ASN A 82 23.40 10.76 -3.48
CA ASN A 82 22.64 11.22 -4.64
C ASN A 82 21.22 11.70 -4.29
N TRP A 83 20.59 11.03 -3.31
CA TRP A 83 19.18 11.17 -3.03
C TRP A 83 18.91 11.78 -1.66
N GLY A 84 17.93 12.66 -1.62
CA GLY A 84 17.44 13.28 -0.39
C GLY A 84 15.94 13.16 -0.24
N LEU A 85 15.49 13.05 1.00
CA LEU A 85 14.09 13.04 1.36
C LEU A 85 13.58 14.46 1.53
N THR A 86 12.41 14.76 0.96
CA THR A 86 11.73 16.04 1.19
C THR A 86 11.60 16.36 2.68
N PRO A 87 11.73 17.62 3.13
CA PRO A 87 11.53 18.00 4.52
C PRO A 87 10.12 17.69 5.02
N ALA A 88 9.12 17.68 4.16
CA ALA A 88 7.74 17.32 4.50
C ALA A 88 7.60 15.90 5.07
N LEU A 89 8.49 15.00 4.72
CA LEU A 89 8.49 13.61 5.20
C LEU A 89 9.55 13.33 6.29
N ALA A 90 10.38 14.32 6.63
CA ALA A 90 11.50 14.10 7.54
C ALA A 90 11.07 13.61 8.93
N ALA A 91 9.99 14.16 9.48
CA ALA A 91 9.48 13.80 10.80
C ALA A 91 8.79 12.42 10.82
N SER A 92 8.01 12.07 9.79
CA SER A 92 7.21 10.85 9.75
C SER A 92 7.95 9.65 9.16
N MET A 93 8.67 9.85 8.05
CA MET A 93 9.35 8.78 7.33
C MET A 93 10.84 8.65 7.68
N GLY A 94 11.45 9.73 8.18
CA GLY A 94 12.85 9.71 8.63
C GLY A 94 13.14 8.61 9.65
N PRO A 95 12.36 8.45 10.73
CA PRO A 95 12.55 7.38 11.70
C PRO A 95 12.44 5.96 11.10
N LEU A 96 11.54 5.75 10.13
CA LEU A 96 11.42 4.46 9.44
C LEU A 96 12.63 4.18 8.54
N TRP A 97 13.15 5.21 7.89
CA TRP A 97 14.40 5.10 7.13
C TRP A 97 15.57 4.70 8.03
N ASP A 98 15.76 5.38 9.16
CA ASP A 98 16.85 5.11 10.11
C ASP A 98 16.78 3.70 10.69
N LYS A 99 15.57 3.21 10.94
CA LYS A 99 15.31 1.82 11.38
C LYS A 99 15.42 0.81 10.24
N ARG A 100 15.74 1.23 9.03
CA ARG A 100 15.78 0.38 7.82
C ARG A 100 14.42 -0.29 7.51
N GLN A 101 13.34 0.38 7.79
CA GLN A 101 11.96 -0.08 7.58
C GLN A 101 11.28 0.62 6.40
N LEU A 102 12.02 1.40 5.63
CA LEU A 102 11.59 2.13 4.44
C LEU A 102 12.66 2.04 3.35
N ALA A 103 12.25 1.68 2.15
CA ALA A 103 13.08 1.76 0.94
C ALA A 103 12.32 2.51 -0.17
N PHE A 104 13.08 3.17 -1.05
CA PHE A 104 12.54 3.80 -2.25
C PHE A 104 13.04 3.08 -3.50
N VAL A 105 12.16 2.99 -4.52
CA VAL A 105 12.48 2.42 -5.82
C VAL A 105 12.16 3.49 -6.89
N PRO A 106 13.11 4.36 -7.24
CA PRO A 106 12.91 5.35 -8.29
C PRO A 106 12.85 4.70 -9.68
N PHE A 107 12.50 5.47 -10.69
CA PHE A 107 12.34 4.99 -12.05
C PHE A 107 11.39 3.80 -12.15
N SER A 108 10.37 3.79 -11.30
CA SER A 108 9.31 2.77 -11.27
C SER A 108 8.09 3.22 -12.08
N GLY A 109 7.32 2.26 -12.56
CA GLY A 109 6.10 2.56 -13.33
C GLY A 109 5.62 1.37 -14.15
N THR A 110 4.88 1.68 -15.20
CA THR A 110 4.32 0.74 -16.16
C THR A 110 4.90 0.98 -17.56
N ASP A 111 4.67 0.06 -18.48
CA ASP A 111 5.03 0.21 -19.91
C ASP A 111 4.07 1.16 -20.67
N ASP A 112 2.96 1.56 -20.05
CA ASP A 112 1.99 2.46 -20.65
C ASP A 112 2.54 3.89 -20.78
N LEU A 113 2.62 4.38 -22.00
CA LEU A 113 3.10 5.72 -22.34
C LEU A 113 1.96 6.73 -22.59
N SER A 114 0.71 6.35 -22.35
CA SER A 114 -0.45 7.22 -22.61
C SER A 114 -0.45 8.48 -21.75
N ARG A 115 0.14 8.45 -20.57
CA ARG A 115 0.06 9.50 -19.56
C ARG A 115 -1.38 9.89 -19.23
N SER A 116 -2.30 8.96 -19.41
CA SER A 116 -3.72 9.08 -19.08
C SER A 116 -3.97 8.51 -17.70
N HIS A 117 -4.51 9.31 -16.78
CA HIS A 117 -4.85 8.81 -15.44
C HIS A 117 -5.73 7.56 -15.51
N PHE A 118 -6.78 7.59 -16.32
CA PHE A 118 -7.75 6.49 -16.39
C PHE A 118 -7.11 5.20 -16.90
N GLU A 119 -6.43 5.27 -18.05
CA GLU A 119 -5.84 4.09 -18.66
C GLU A 119 -4.72 3.50 -17.80
N THR A 120 -3.84 4.35 -17.28
CA THR A 120 -2.69 3.88 -16.50
C THR A 120 -3.09 3.39 -15.10
N GLN A 121 -4.09 4.00 -14.45
CA GLN A 121 -4.63 3.50 -13.19
C GLN A 121 -5.26 2.12 -13.38
N ASP A 122 -6.11 1.96 -14.40
CA ASP A 122 -6.73 0.68 -14.72
C ASP A 122 -5.69 -0.39 -15.03
N ASN A 123 -4.62 -0.03 -15.74
CA ASN A 123 -3.53 -0.91 -16.10
C ASN A 123 -2.78 -1.44 -14.87
N ILE A 124 -2.44 -0.55 -13.92
CA ILE A 124 -1.78 -0.94 -12.67
C ILE A 124 -2.71 -1.81 -11.83
N GLU A 125 -3.96 -1.43 -11.69
CA GLU A 125 -4.92 -2.17 -10.88
C GLU A 125 -5.26 -3.53 -11.49
N ALA A 126 -5.35 -3.64 -12.82
CA ALA A 126 -5.50 -4.91 -13.50
C ALA A 126 -4.27 -5.82 -13.31
N GLY A 127 -3.06 -5.25 -13.23
CA GLY A 127 -1.84 -6.04 -13.08
C GLY A 127 -1.46 -6.82 -14.34
N GLU A 128 -1.89 -6.36 -15.51
CA GLU A 128 -1.66 -6.98 -16.81
C GLU A 128 -0.69 -6.14 -17.66
N ALA A 129 -0.20 -6.67 -18.77
CA ALA A 129 0.60 -5.90 -19.72
C ALA A 129 -0.23 -4.81 -20.37
N GLY A 130 0.36 -3.67 -20.72
CA GLY A 130 -0.34 -2.47 -21.16
C GLY A 130 -1.17 -2.60 -22.45
N ASP A 131 -0.99 -3.67 -23.20
CA ASP A 131 -1.76 -4.02 -24.39
C ASP A 131 -2.92 -4.99 -24.10
N ALA A 132 -2.90 -5.66 -22.95
CA ALA A 132 -3.95 -6.58 -22.50
C ALA A 132 -5.03 -5.81 -21.71
N ARG A 133 -5.93 -5.14 -22.41
CA ARG A 133 -7.03 -4.34 -21.79
C ARG A 133 -8.17 -5.22 -21.26
N SER A 134 -7.85 -6.20 -20.41
CA SER A 134 -8.85 -7.03 -19.75
C SER A 134 -9.13 -6.48 -18.34
N TYR A 135 -10.19 -5.74 -18.19
CA TYR A 135 -10.60 -5.19 -16.88
C TYR A 135 -11.57 -6.12 -16.12
N GLY A 136 -11.57 -7.40 -16.46
CA GLY A 136 -12.42 -8.41 -15.81
C GLY A 136 -11.97 -8.79 -14.40
N SER A 137 -10.66 -8.66 -14.11
CA SER A 137 -10.08 -8.97 -12.80
C SER A 137 -8.90 -8.05 -12.47
N GLY A 138 -8.66 -7.85 -11.17
CA GLY A 138 -7.53 -7.09 -10.67
C GLY A 138 -6.49 -7.97 -9.97
N PHE A 139 -5.24 -7.49 -9.90
CA PHE A 139 -4.15 -8.31 -9.35
C PHE A 139 -4.30 -8.63 -7.86
N MET A 140 -4.87 -7.73 -7.06
CA MET A 140 -5.14 -7.98 -5.64
C MET A 140 -6.24 -9.04 -5.46
N GLY A 141 -7.23 -9.06 -6.36
CA GLY A 141 -8.25 -10.10 -6.38
C GLY A 141 -7.65 -11.47 -6.71
N ARG A 142 -6.78 -11.55 -7.73
CA ARG A 142 -6.06 -12.78 -8.07
C ARG A 142 -5.12 -13.22 -6.95
N LEU A 143 -4.42 -12.27 -6.32
CA LEU A 143 -3.56 -12.54 -5.16
C LEU A 143 -4.37 -13.12 -3.99
N SER A 144 -5.54 -12.56 -3.69
CA SER A 144 -6.44 -13.10 -2.66
C SER A 144 -6.86 -14.53 -2.94
N GLY A 145 -7.08 -14.88 -4.21
CA GLY A 145 -7.39 -16.24 -4.64
C GLY A 145 -6.24 -17.23 -4.46
N VAL A 146 -5.00 -16.78 -4.71
CA VAL A 146 -3.78 -17.56 -4.49
C VAL A 146 -3.48 -17.72 -3.00
N LEU A 147 -3.60 -16.65 -2.21
CA LEU A 147 -3.33 -16.61 -0.77
C LEU A 147 -4.58 -17.03 0.03
N ARG A 148 -4.95 -18.29 -0.04
CA ARG A 148 -6.09 -18.82 0.72
C ARG A 148 -5.92 -18.54 2.22
N GLY A 149 -6.93 -17.90 2.83
CA GLY A 149 -6.91 -17.55 4.25
C GLY A 149 -6.28 -16.18 4.57
N SER A 150 -6.05 -15.33 3.56
CA SER A 150 -5.62 -13.95 3.71
C SER A 150 -6.78 -12.98 3.38
N PRO A 151 -7.68 -12.67 4.34
CA PRO A 151 -8.87 -11.88 4.09
C PRO A 151 -8.54 -10.49 3.54
N PRO A 152 -9.13 -10.09 2.40
CA PRO A 152 -8.93 -8.77 1.79
C PRO A 152 -9.88 -7.72 2.33
N ILE A 153 -9.51 -6.43 2.20
CA ILE A 153 -10.34 -5.26 2.46
C ILE A 153 -9.94 -4.11 1.53
N ALA A 154 -10.92 -3.36 1.04
CA ALA A 154 -10.70 -2.09 0.37
C ALA A 154 -11.15 -0.92 1.26
N PHE A 155 -10.31 0.11 1.37
CA PHE A 155 -10.58 1.34 2.10
C PHE A 155 -10.92 2.46 1.12
N THR A 156 -11.96 2.26 0.31
CA THR A 156 -12.34 3.13 -0.82
C THR A 156 -13.84 3.38 -0.85
N ASP A 157 -14.30 4.39 -1.61
CA ASP A 157 -15.73 4.68 -1.75
C ASP A 157 -16.45 3.62 -2.58
N ALA A 158 -15.78 3.06 -3.60
CA ALA A 158 -16.26 1.98 -4.44
C ALA A 158 -15.22 0.86 -4.52
N LEU A 159 -15.62 -0.37 -4.79
CA LEU A 159 -14.68 -1.47 -4.93
C LEU A 159 -13.67 -1.17 -6.05
N PRO A 160 -12.36 -1.13 -5.77
CA PRO A 160 -11.34 -0.82 -6.77
C PRO A 160 -11.20 -1.96 -7.79
N LEU A 161 -10.74 -1.62 -8.99
CA LEU A 161 -10.44 -2.61 -10.03
C LEU A 161 -9.44 -3.66 -9.54
N SER A 162 -8.51 -3.27 -8.67
CA SER A 162 -7.53 -4.19 -8.05
C SER A 162 -8.15 -5.43 -7.43
N PHE A 163 -9.38 -5.34 -6.90
CA PHE A 163 -10.09 -6.47 -6.30
C PHE A 163 -11.20 -7.05 -7.17
N ARG A 164 -11.41 -6.53 -8.37
CA ARG A 164 -12.42 -7.09 -9.28
C ARG A 164 -12.14 -8.56 -9.60
N GLY A 165 -13.18 -9.37 -9.74
CA GLY A 165 -13.08 -10.81 -10.02
C GLY A 165 -12.76 -11.69 -8.78
N ALA A 166 -12.46 -11.11 -7.64
CA ALA A 166 -12.51 -11.81 -6.35
C ALA A 166 -13.96 -11.84 -5.84
N GLY A 167 -14.27 -12.78 -4.95
CA GLY A 167 -15.60 -12.85 -4.31
C GLY A 167 -15.97 -11.58 -3.54
N ASP A 168 -16.83 -11.68 -2.55
CA ASP A 168 -17.29 -10.54 -1.74
C ASP A 168 -16.14 -9.93 -0.95
N ILE A 169 -15.68 -8.76 -1.37
CA ILE A 169 -14.62 -8.00 -0.70
C ILE A 169 -15.25 -6.89 0.13
N PRO A 170 -15.01 -6.84 1.45
CA PRO A 170 -15.41 -5.71 2.26
C PRO A 170 -14.81 -4.41 1.74
N ASN A 171 -15.67 -3.41 1.55
CA ASN A 171 -15.28 -2.09 1.06
C ASN A 171 -15.79 -1.01 2.02
N ILE A 172 -14.88 -0.21 2.58
CA ILE A 172 -15.18 0.77 3.61
C ILE A 172 -14.53 2.09 3.28
N SER A 173 -15.36 3.10 3.00
CA SER A 173 -14.88 4.46 2.86
C SER A 173 -14.32 5.00 4.18
N LEU A 174 -13.12 5.52 4.15
CA LEU A 174 -12.52 6.25 5.26
C LEU A 174 -12.88 7.75 5.24
N LYS A 175 -13.58 8.22 4.22
CA LYS A 175 -14.07 9.60 4.14
C LYS A 175 -15.27 9.78 5.08
N GLY A 176 -15.12 10.69 6.04
CA GLY A 176 -16.23 11.16 6.88
C GLY A 176 -16.87 10.08 7.74
N GLY A 177 -16.19 9.65 8.80
CA GLY A 177 -16.74 9.01 9.97
C GLY A 177 -17.93 8.08 9.78
N GLY A 178 -17.75 6.98 9.04
CA GLY A 178 -18.62 5.79 9.20
C GLY A 178 -20.12 6.00 9.12
N LYS A 179 -20.65 6.86 8.25
CA LYS A 179 -22.07 6.73 7.91
C LYS A 179 -22.20 5.40 7.20
N ALA A 180 -22.95 4.47 7.82
CA ALA A 180 -23.37 3.25 7.15
C ALA A 180 -23.96 3.68 5.79
N VAL A 181 -23.49 3.09 4.68
CA VAL A 181 -24.05 3.40 3.33
C VAL A 181 -25.53 3.09 3.29
N PHE A 182 -26.00 2.20 4.16
CA PHE A 182 -27.41 1.93 4.42
C PHE A 182 -27.65 2.10 5.91
N ASP A 183 -28.75 2.76 6.28
CA ASP A 183 -29.28 2.73 7.65
C ASP A 183 -29.86 1.33 7.97
N ASP A 184 -30.21 1.10 9.23
CA ASP A 184 -30.75 -0.21 9.65
C ASP A 184 -32.04 -0.58 8.89
N ARG A 185 -32.82 0.40 8.45
CA ARG A 185 -34.03 0.17 7.66
C ARG A 185 -33.69 -0.25 6.25
N GLN A 186 -32.73 0.42 5.61
CA GLN A 186 -32.25 0.08 4.26
C GLN A 186 -31.57 -1.30 4.25
N SER A 187 -30.80 -1.63 5.29
CA SER A 187 -30.18 -2.96 5.45
C SER A 187 -31.22 -4.07 5.58
N LYS A 188 -32.31 -3.83 6.32
CA LYS A 188 -33.43 -4.78 6.43
C LYS A 188 -34.20 -4.95 5.13
N ILE A 189 -34.42 -3.86 4.39
CA ILE A 189 -35.06 -3.90 3.06
C ILE A 189 -34.19 -4.71 2.11
N LEU A 190 -32.89 -4.45 2.08
CA LEU A 190 -31.95 -5.17 1.23
C LEU A 190 -31.90 -6.67 1.56
N ALA A 191 -31.82 -7.02 2.85
CA ALA A 191 -31.89 -8.42 3.27
C ALA A 191 -33.19 -9.10 2.84
N GLY A 192 -34.33 -8.43 2.99
CA GLY A 192 -35.64 -8.91 2.55
C GLY A 192 -35.75 -9.10 1.04
N MET A 193 -35.06 -8.30 0.22
CA MET A 193 -35.04 -8.47 -1.24
C MET A 193 -34.34 -9.76 -1.69
N TYR A 194 -33.41 -10.28 -0.88
CA TYR A 194 -32.69 -11.52 -1.18
C TYR A 194 -33.27 -12.75 -0.47
N GLU A 195 -34.31 -12.55 0.36
CA GLU A 195 -34.97 -13.65 1.08
C GLU A 195 -35.54 -14.69 0.12
N GLY A 196 -35.23 -15.96 0.33
CA GLY A 196 -35.64 -17.06 -0.53
C GLY A 196 -34.87 -17.21 -1.85
N THR A 197 -33.84 -16.36 -2.10
CA THR A 197 -32.99 -16.50 -3.29
C THR A 197 -31.70 -17.25 -2.97
N SER A 198 -30.98 -17.73 -4.00
CA SER A 198 -29.66 -18.34 -3.87
C SER A 198 -28.58 -17.39 -3.33
N LEU A 199 -28.82 -16.08 -3.31
CA LEU A 199 -27.93 -15.04 -2.82
C LEU A 199 -28.22 -14.61 -1.38
N GLN A 200 -29.24 -15.19 -0.73
CA GLN A 200 -29.65 -14.81 0.64
C GLN A 200 -28.50 -14.95 1.66
N ALA A 201 -27.76 -16.06 1.62
CA ALA A 201 -26.65 -16.29 2.54
C ALA A 201 -25.53 -15.24 2.34
N ALA A 202 -25.11 -15.03 1.09
CA ALA A 202 -24.07 -14.06 0.76
C ALA A 202 -24.48 -12.61 1.13
N ALA A 203 -25.74 -12.24 0.90
CA ALA A 203 -26.27 -10.93 1.28
C ALA A 203 -26.31 -10.76 2.81
N THR A 204 -26.72 -11.79 3.55
CA THR A 204 -26.76 -11.75 5.02
C THR A 204 -25.37 -11.66 5.62
N ASP A 205 -24.42 -12.50 5.15
CA ASP A 205 -23.05 -12.50 5.63
C ASP A 205 -22.34 -11.18 5.33
N GLY A 206 -22.55 -10.61 4.12
CA GLY A 206 -22.04 -9.32 3.73
C GLY A 206 -22.56 -8.17 4.59
N LEU A 207 -23.85 -8.17 4.95
CA LEU A 207 -24.45 -7.17 5.83
C LEU A 207 -23.97 -7.30 7.28
N GLN A 208 -23.82 -8.53 7.80
CA GLN A 208 -23.29 -8.78 9.14
C GLN A 208 -21.82 -8.34 9.27
N LEU A 209 -20.98 -8.71 8.30
CA LEU A 209 -19.58 -8.29 8.26
C LEU A 209 -19.48 -6.75 8.24
N ARG A 210 -20.32 -6.11 7.44
CA ARG A 210 -20.36 -4.65 7.33
C ARG A 210 -20.79 -3.97 8.64
N GLN A 211 -21.80 -4.51 9.34
CA GLN A 211 -22.22 -4.00 10.65
C GLN A 211 -21.10 -4.13 11.68
N GLN A 212 -20.41 -5.26 11.72
CA GLN A 212 -19.30 -5.48 12.63
C GLN A 212 -18.17 -4.48 12.40
N VAL A 213 -17.77 -4.28 11.15
CA VAL A 213 -16.71 -3.30 10.80
C VAL A 213 -17.14 -1.88 11.12
N ALA A 214 -18.41 -1.52 10.91
CA ALA A 214 -18.95 -0.20 11.28
C ALA A 214 -18.91 0.01 12.80
N GLN A 215 -19.21 -1.01 13.61
CA GLN A 215 -19.12 -0.95 15.07
C GLN A 215 -17.68 -0.80 15.55
N ASP A 216 -16.73 -1.56 14.96
CA ASP A 216 -15.31 -1.48 15.31
C ASP A 216 -14.76 -0.06 15.03
N LEU A 217 -15.11 0.52 13.86
CA LEU A 217 -14.76 1.90 13.50
C LEU A 217 -15.42 2.93 14.42
N GLN A 218 -16.70 2.75 14.80
CA GLN A 218 -17.40 3.68 15.67
C GLN A 218 -16.82 3.68 17.09
N THR A 219 -16.38 2.53 17.57
CA THR A 219 -15.70 2.40 18.87
C THR A 219 -14.38 3.15 18.87
N GLU A 220 -13.57 3.02 17.80
CA GLU A 220 -12.33 3.76 17.62
C GLU A 220 -12.59 5.27 17.53
N MET A 221 -13.58 5.70 16.74
CA MET A 221 -13.97 7.10 16.59
C MET A 221 -14.41 7.75 17.91
N VAL A 222 -15.14 7.03 18.75
CA VAL A 222 -15.55 7.51 20.07
C VAL A 222 -14.34 7.65 20.99
N ALA A 223 -13.39 6.72 20.94
CA ALA A 223 -12.15 6.81 21.70
C ALA A 223 -11.29 7.99 21.24
N ALA A 224 -11.14 8.19 19.92
CA ALA A 224 -10.40 9.30 19.32
C ALA A 224 -11.04 10.66 19.61
N SER A 225 -12.39 10.75 19.66
CA SER A 225 -13.10 12.00 19.94
C SER A 225 -12.91 12.50 21.39
N ARG A 226 -12.54 11.62 22.31
CA ARG A 226 -12.20 11.99 23.70
C ARG A 226 -10.82 12.60 23.87
N GLY A 227 -9.95 12.49 22.86
CA GLY A 227 -8.56 12.94 22.87
C GLY A 227 -8.21 14.12 21.96
N ALA A 228 -9.19 14.77 21.34
CA ALA A 228 -9.03 16.01 20.57
C ALA A 228 -8.09 15.96 19.35
N VAL A 229 -8.29 15.07 18.37
CA VAL A 229 -7.72 15.24 17.04
C VAL A 229 -8.84 15.20 16.00
N ASN A 230 -8.87 16.24 15.15
CA ASN A 230 -9.92 16.38 14.13
C ASN A 230 -9.83 15.24 13.07
N ALA A 231 -10.92 14.54 12.84
CA ALA A 231 -11.04 13.30 12.04
C ALA A 231 -10.76 13.44 10.54
N LYS A 232 -10.22 14.57 10.06
CA LYS A 232 -10.02 14.84 8.62
C LYS A 232 -8.64 14.46 8.08
N GLY A 233 -7.67 14.11 8.94
CA GLY A 233 -6.29 13.83 8.52
C GLY A 233 -6.06 12.37 8.13
N PHE A 234 -5.19 12.11 7.18
CA PHE A 234 -4.78 10.76 6.77
C PHE A 234 -4.12 9.98 7.93
N ALA A 235 -3.55 10.70 8.93
CA ALA A 235 -3.05 10.10 10.17
C ALA A 235 -4.11 9.24 10.89
N GLN A 236 -5.35 9.74 10.99
CA GLN A 236 -6.44 8.97 11.60
C GLN A 236 -6.93 7.84 10.70
N GLN A 237 -6.89 8.03 9.39
CA GLN A 237 -7.18 6.96 8.45
C GLN A 237 -6.16 5.82 8.60
N GLY A 238 -4.88 6.14 8.78
CA GLY A 238 -3.82 5.17 9.07
C GLY A 238 -4.12 4.33 10.30
N GLN A 239 -4.53 4.97 11.41
CA GLN A 239 -4.91 4.29 12.64
C GLN A 239 -6.12 3.35 12.47
N ARG A 240 -7.15 3.78 11.72
CA ARG A 240 -8.33 2.96 11.42
C ARG A 240 -7.98 1.74 10.58
N MET A 241 -7.17 1.92 9.54
CA MET A 241 -6.67 0.82 8.74
C MET A 241 -5.88 -0.18 9.59
N ALA A 242 -5.02 0.31 10.49
CA ALA A 242 -4.25 -0.53 11.41
C ALA A 242 -5.14 -1.37 12.31
N THR A 243 -6.18 -0.79 12.91
CA THR A 243 -7.15 -1.51 13.75
C THR A 243 -7.79 -2.67 13.00
N LEU A 244 -8.26 -2.45 11.78
CA LEU A 244 -8.92 -3.48 10.98
C LEU A 244 -7.93 -4.53 10.46
N MET A 245 -6.75 -4.11 10.03
CA MET A 245 -5.75 -5.03 9.47
C MET A 245 -4.99 -5.79 10.57
N ARG A 246 -4.87 -5.27 11.78
CA ARG A 246 -4.22 -5.96 12.90
C ARG A 246 -4.92 -7.29 13.21
N ASP A 247 -6.22 -7.25 13.33
CA ASP A 247 -6.97 -8.38 13.89
C ASP A 247 -7.59 -9.26 12.81
N ARG A 248 -8.01 -8.71 11.68
CA ARG A 248 -8.94 -9.37 10.78
C ARG A 248 -8.46 -9.51 9.34
N PHE A 249 -7.96 -8.43 8.74
CA PHE A 249 -7.64 -8.39 7.32
C PHE A 249 -6.14 -8.50 7.06
N ARG A 250 -5.76 -9.14 5.94
CA ARG A 250 -4.36 -9.37 5.57
C ARG A 250 -3.96 -8.68 4.26
N LEU A 251 -4.91 -8.44 3.37
CA LEU A 251 -4.69 -7.74 2.11
C LEU A 251 -5.50 -6.46 2.10
N GLY A 252 -4.83 -5.31 2.13
CA GLY A 252 -5.45 -3.98 2.15
C GLY A 252 -5.19 -3.21 0.86
N PHE A 253 -6.17 -2.40 0.47
CA PHE A 253 -6.04 -1.39 -0.57
C PHE A 253 -6.62 -0.06 -0.08
N VAL A 254 -5.89 1.02 -0.28
CA VAL A 254 -6.38 2.38 -0.07
C VAL A 254 -5.93 3.29 -1.20
N ASP A 255 -6.79 4.17 -1.66
CA ASP A 255 -6.41 5.24 -2.58
C ASP A 255 -6.38 6.61 -1.89
N VAL A 256 -5.41 7.42 -2.29
CA VAL A 256 -5.20 8.77 -1.79
C VAL A 256 -5.13 9.71 -3.00
N GLY A 257 -6.03 10.67 -3.08
CA GLY A 257 -6.10 11.63 -4.18
C GLY A 257 -5.38 12.95 -3.89
N GLY A 258 -5.43 13.87 -4.88
CA GLY A 258 -4.91 15.23 -4.74
C GLY A 258 -3.48 15.44 -5.25
N TRP A 259 -2.96 14.48 -6.03
CA TRP A 259 -1.57 14.48 -6.49
C TRP A 259 -1.36 15.15 -7.85
N ASP A 260 -2.42 15.54 -8.53
CA ASP A 260 -2.38 16.19 -9.85
C ASP A 260 -2.06 17.69 -9.72
N THR A 261 -0.78 18.03 -9.51
CA THR A 261 -0.30 19.35 -9.11
C THR A 261 0.23 20.15 -10.31
N HIS A 262 -0.67 20.59 -11.19
CA HIS A 262 -0.31 21.37 -12.39
C HIS A 262 0.03 22.84 -12.12
N VAL A 263 -0.50 23.42 -11.04
CA VAL A 263 -0.41 24.84 -10.77
C VAL A 263 0.02 25.08 -9.32
N ASN A 264 1.01 25.95 -9.10
CA ASN A 264 1.47 26.37 -7.77
C ASN A 264 1.70 25.20 -6.80
N GLN A 265 2.35 24.16 -7.29
CA GLN A 265 2.63 22.91 -6.54
C GLN A 265 3.38 23.19 -5.22
N GLY A 266 4.27 24.18 -5.23
CA GLY A 266 5.19 24.50 -4.15
C GLY A 266 6.46 23.65 -4.15
N GLY A 267 7.39 24.03 -3.27
CA GLY A 267 8.64 23.30 -3.00
C GLY A 267 8.63 22.67 -1.62
N ALA A 268 9.37 23.25 -0.66
CA ALA A 268 9.37 22.80 0.74
C ALA A 268 8.04 23.05 1.46
N ASP A 269 7.28 24.04 0.99
CA ASP A 269 5.93 24.37 1.43
C ASP A 269 5.00 24.35 0.20
N GLY A 270 3.70 24.22 0.43
CA GLY A 270 2.68 24.26 -0.61
C GLY A 270 1.86 22.96 -0.69
N GLN A 271 1.12 22.80 -1.79
CA GLN A 271 0.16 21.71 -1.93
C GLN A 271 0.83 20.34 -1.86
N LEU A 272 1.92 20.13 -2.60
CA LEU A 272 2.61 18.84 -2.63
C LEU A 272 3.22 18.50 -1.26
N ALA A 273 3.89 19.48 -0.62
CA ALA A 273 4.49 19.30 0.69
C ALA A 273 3.44 18.91 1.75
N ASN A 274 2.28 19.61 1.76
CA ASN A 274 1.18 19.30 2.68
C ASN A 274 0.61 17.89 2.43
N ASN A 275 0.44 17.48 1.18
CA ASN A 275 -0.06 16.14 0.85
C ASN A 275 0.93 15.05 1.26
N LEU A 276 2.24 15.27 1.05
CA LEU A 276 3.29 14.34 1.47
C LEU A 276 3.36 14.22 3.00
N ASP A 277 3.27 15.35 3.73
CA ASP A 277 3.24 15.34 5.19
C ASP A 277 2.05 14.53 5.73
N GLN A 278 0.84 14.76 5.22
CA GLN A 278 -0.35 14.00 5.59
C GLN A 278 -0.23 12.50 5.27
N LEU A 279 0.31 12.16 4.10
CA LEU A 279 0.58 10.77 3.71
C LEU A 279 1.58 10.14 4.68
N GLY A 280 2.68 10.83 4.95
CA GLY A 280 3.71 10.35 5.87
C GLY A 280 3.18 10.11 7.28
N GLN A 281 2.40 11.05 7.83
CA GLN A 281 1.74 10.90 9.13
C GLN A 281 0.78 9.69 9.14
N GLY A 282 0.00 9.50 8.08
CA GLY A 282 -0.90 8.36 7.97
C GLY A 282 -0.18 7.01 7.92
N LEU A 283 0.90 6.93 7.17
CA LEU A 283 1.73 5.71 7.09
C LEU A 283 2.43 5.42 8.43
N ALA A 284 2.95 6.45 9.11
CA ALA A 284 3.53 6.29 10.44
C ALA A 284 2.46 5.85 11.47
N SER A 285 1.29 6.47 11.46
CA SER A 285 0.16 6.08 12.32
C SER A 285 -0.33 4.66 12.05
N PHE A 286 -0.28 4.20 10.80
CA PHE A 286 -0.59 2.82 10.44
C PHE A 286 0.44 1.85 11.06
N ALA A 287 1.74 2.15 10.93
CA ALA A 287 2.80 1.33 11.49
C ALA A 287 2.69 1.25 13.03
N ASP A 288 2.50 2.40 13.69
CA ASP A 288 2.34 2.48 15.15
C ASP A 288 1.08 1.76 15.63
N GLY A 289 -0.03 1.92 14.91
CA GLY A 289 -1.32 1.31 15.23
C GLY A 289 -1.33 -0.22 15.10
N LEU A 290 -0.52 -0.79 14.22
CA LEU A 290 -0.31 -2.24 14.14
C LEU A 290 0.46 -2.77 15.35
N GLY A 291 1.38 -1.97 15.90
CA GLY A 291 2.33 -2.42 16.90
C GLY A 291 3.48 -3.24 16.31
N GLU A 292 4.55 -3.38 17.04
CA GLU A 292 5.82 -3.93 16.55
C GLU A 292 5.69 -5.34 15.97
N ALA A 293 4.98 -6.23 16.66
CA ALA A 293 4.84 -7.64 16.25
C ALA A 293 4.17 -7.76 14.86
N GLU A 294 3.07 -7.01 14.67
CA GLU A 294 2.30 -7.06 13.43
C GLU A 294 2.97 -6.22 12.33
N TRP A 295 3.62 -5.11 12.68
CA TRP A 295 4.43 -4.33 11.75
C TRP A 295 5.58 -5.15 11.18
N ASN A 296 6.25 -5.98 11.99
CA ASN A 296 7.28 -6.92 11.56
C ASN A 296 6.75 -8.00 10.60
N ASN A 297 5.44 -8.16 10.50
CA ASN A 297 4.78 -9.09 9.57
C ASN A 297 3.92 -8.36 8.53
N THR A 298 4.29 -7.13 8.19
CA THR A 298 3.55 -6.27 7.27
C THR A 298 4.49 -5.70 6.21
N VAL A 299 4.00 -5.66 4.96
CA VAL A 299 4.60 -4.94 3.85
C VAL A 299 3.59 -3.95 3.30
N VAL A 300 4.00 -2.68 3.19
CA VAL A 300 3.22 -1.62 2.55
C VAL A 300 3.94 -1.21 1.28
N VAL A 301 3.21 -1.11 0.18
CA VAL A 301 3.74 -0.57 -1.07
C VAL A 301 2.93 0.66 -1.46
N VAL A 302 3.62 1.79 -1.65
CA VAL A 302 3.02 3.02 -2.14
C VAL A 302 3.37 3.16 -3.62
N VAL A 303 2.35 3.29 -4.45
CA VAL A 303 2.47 3.43 -5.90
C VAL A 303 1.71 4.63 -6.41
N SER A 304 2.03 5.10 -7.60
CA SER A 304 1.21 6.01 -8.39
C SER A 304 1.19 5.52 -9.84
N GLU A 305 0.21 5.94 -10.59
CA GLU A 305 0.03 5.52 -11.99
C GLU A 305 1.22 5.92 -12.87
N PHE A 306 1.73 7.13 -12.68
CA PHE A 306 2.93 7.67 -13.33
C PHE A 306 3.55 8.77 -12.47
N GLY A 307 4.70 9.29 -12.89
CA GLY A 307 5.34 10.45 -12.30
C GLY A 307 4.98 11.74 -13.02
N ARG A 308 5.75 12.78 -12.75
CA ARG A 308 5.58 14.11 -13.34
C ARG A 308 6.73 14.44 -14.29
N THR A 309 6.53 15.45 -15.13
CA THR A 309 7.63 16.03 -15.93
C THR A 309 8.79 16.40 -15.02
N PHE A 310 10.01 16.11 -15.47
CA PHE A 310 11.19 16.45 -14.67
C PHE A 310 11.35 17.96 -14.53
N ARG A 311 11.05 18.72 -15.59
CA ARG A 311 11.03 20.18 -15.54
C ARG A 311 9.72 20.71 -14.99
N GLU A 312 9.79 21.81 -14.25
CA GLU A 312 8.58 22.55 -13.89
C GLU A 312 7.94 23.15 -15.14
N ASN A 313 6.62 23.35 -15.08
CA ASN A 313 5.87 24.02 -16.13
C ASN A 313 5.74 25.53 -15.88
N GLY A 314 5.16 26.25 -16.83
CA GLY A 314 4.98 27.71 -16.75
C GLY A 314 4.09 28.21 -15.60
N ASN A 315 3.38 27.29 -14.90
CA ASN A 315 2.45 27.58 -13.80
C ASN A 315 3.03 27.19 -12.42
N LYS A 316 4.35 27.04 -12.31
CA LYS A 316 5.02 26.61 -11.06
C LYS A 316 4.47 25.28 -10.52
N GLY A 317 4.21 24.37 -11.40
CA GLY A 317 3.76 23.01 -11.17
C GLY A 317 4.45 22.05 -12.11
N THR A 318 3.85 20.90 -12.36
CA THR A 318 4.39 19.88 -13.25
C THR A 318 3.26 19.24 -14.07
N ASP A 319 3.59 18.72 -15.25
CA ASP A 319 2.63 18.01 -16.10
C ASP A 319 2.78 16.49 -15.95
N HIS A 320 1.87 15.72 -16.56
CA HIS A 320 1.93 14.26 -16.52
C HIS A 320 3.24 13.77 -17.12
N GLY A 321 3.93 12.91 -16.40
CA GLY A 321 5.18 12.28 -16.80
C GLY A 321 5.01 10.78 -17.00
N HIS A 322 6.10 10.02 -16.77
CA HIS A 322 6.10 8.57 -16.95
C HIS A 322 6.64 7.85 -15.71
N GLY A 323 7.96 7.68 -15.57
CA GLY A 323 8.53 7.04 -14.37
C GLY A 323 8.30 7.83 -13.09
N THR A 324 8.07 7.11 -11.99
CA THR A 324 7.84 7.65 -10.65
C THR A 324 8.74 6.96 -9.63
N THR A 325 8.51 7.15 -8.35
CA THR A 325 9.19 6.44 -7.27
C THR A 325 8.17 5.65 -6.46
N TYR A 326 8.42 4.36 -6.27
CA TYR A 326 7.62 3.54 -5.35
C TYR A 326 8.29 3.46 -3.99
N TRP A 327 7.48 3.31 -2.94
CA TRP A 327 7.96 3.16 -1.57
C TRP A 327 7.62 1.75 -1.10
N VAL A 328 8.52 1.15 -0.34
CA VAL A 328 8.29 -0.14 0.32
C VAL A 328 8.59 0.02 1.79
N LEU A 329 7.57 -0.21 2.63
CA LEU A 329 7.66 -0.05 4.08
C LEU A 329 7.27 -1.35 4.79
N GLY A 330 7.79 -1.55 5.98
CA GLY A 330 7.46 -2.70 6.84
C GLY A 330 8.54 -2.99 7.85
N GLY A 331 8.20 -3.62 8.96
CA GLY A 331 9.15 -3.84 10.04
C GLY A 331 10.34 -4.74 9.69
N LYS A 332 10.16 -5.66 8.73
CA LYS A 332 11.23 -6.52 8.19
C LYS A 332 11.69 -6.13 6.78
N VAL A 333 11.28 -4.98 6.30
CA VAL A 333 11.80 -4.46 5.04
C VAL A 333 13.30 -4.19 5.18
N ASN A 334 14.10 -4.62 4.21
CA ASN A 334 15.53 -4.31 4.11
C ASN A 334 15.68 -2.90 3.51
N GLY A 335 15.26 -1.90 4.27
CA GLY A 335 15.24 -0.49 3.92
C GLY A 335 16.52 0.26 4.30
N GLY A 336 16.40 1.60 4.46
CA GLY A 336 17.53 2.51 4.61
C GLY A 336 18.35 2.58 3.32
N ARG A 337 17.70 2.37 2.17
CA ARG A 337 18.37 2.39 0.86
C ARG A 337 17.42 2.76 -0.28
N VAL A 338 17.99 3.29 -1.34
CA VAL A 338 17.36 3.46 -2.63
C VAL A 338 17.69 2.23 -3.48
N ALA A 339 16.66 1.46 -3.86
CA ALA A 339 16.78 0.15 -4.49
C ALA A 339 16.36 0.18 -5.96
N GLY A 340 16.58 -0.92 -6.66
CA GLY A 340 16.24 -1.07 -8.08
C GLY A 340 17.27 -0.50 -9.03
N GLN A 341 16.96 -0.56 -10.30
CA GLN A 341 17.82 -0.02 -11.35
C GLN A 341 17.69 1.51 -11.37
N GLN A 342 18.82 2.19 -11.44
CA GLN A 342 18.92 3.64 -11.43
C GLN A 342 19.86 4.13 -12.53
N VAL A 343 19.67 5.37 -12.95
CA VAL A 343 20.58 6.09 -13.84
C VAL A 343 20.89 7.46 -13.25
N ALA A 344 22.03 8.05 -13.61
CA ALA A 344 22.35 9.42 -13.25
C ALA A 344 21.30 10.37 -13.83
N VAL A 345 20.82 11.31 -13.01
CA VAL A 345 19.76 12.24 -13.42
C VAL A 345 20.35 13.42 -14.19
N ASN A 346 20.11 13.43 -15.49
CA ASN A 346 20.50 14.49 -16.41
C ASN A 346 19.58 14.50 -17.64
N ALA A 347 19.71 15.49 -18.52
CA ALA A 347 18.87 15.60 -19.71
C ALA A 347 18.91 14.36 -20.62
N GLY A 348 20.08 13.71 -20.77
CA GLY A 348 20.25 12.55 -21.64
C GLY A 348 19.65 11.25 -21.07
N SER A 349 19.41 11.19 -19.75
CA SER A 349 18.80 10.00 -19.11
C SER A 349 17.27 10.06 -19.07
N LEU A 350 16.66 11.18 -19.43
CA LEU A 350 15.21 11.31 -19.44
C LEU A 350 14.60 10.67 -20.69
N LEU A 351 13.49 9.98 -20.50
CA LEU A 351 12.64 9.52 -21.59
C LEU A 351 12.14 10.74 -22.38
N GLN A 352 12.42 10.77 -23.70
CA GLN A 352 12.04 11.88 -24.58
C GLN A 352 12.54 13.26 -24.08
N ASN A 353 13.66 13.29 -23.34
CA ASN A 353 14.19 14.50 -22.68
C ASN A 353 13.14 15.20 -21.79
N ARG A 354 12.21 14.47 -21.18
CA ARG A 354 11.04 15.00 -20.49
C ARG A 354 10.78 14.38 -19.14
N ASP A 355 10.72 13.05 -19.05
CA ASP A 355 10.25 12.31 -17.88
C ASP A 355 11.29 11.29 -17.42
N TYR A 356 11.21 10.83 -16.18
CA TYR A 356 11.96 9.64 -15.79
C TYR A 356 11.56 8.43 -16.67
N PRO A 357 12.53 7.66 -17.17
CA PRO A 357 12.22 6.36 -17.78
C PRO A 357 11.72 5.37 -16.72
N VAL A 358 10.98 4.36 -17.13
CA VAL A 358 10.66 3.22 -16.28
C VAL A 358 11.75 2.15 -16.46
N LEU A 359 12.54 1.94 -15.41
CA LEU A 359 13.59 0.93 -15.33
C LEU A 359 13.16 -0.23 -14.40
N ASN A 360 12.17 0.02 -13.57
CA ASN A 360 11.63 -0.91 -12.59
C ASN A 360 10.12 -1.03 -12.81
N ASN A 361 9.72 -2.00 -13.66
CA ASN A 361 8.30 -2.25 -13.92
C ASN A 361 7.59 -2.70 -12.65
N TYR A 362 6.43 -2.12 -12.34
CA TYR A 362 5.69 -2.37 -11.10
C TYR A 362 5.34 -3.85 -10.89
N ARG A 363 4.99 -4.58 -11.97
CA ARG A 363 4.64 -6.01 -11.89
C ARG A 363 5.85 -6.85 -11.48
N ASP A 364 7.03 -6.49 -12.00
CA ASP A 364 8.27 -7.17 -11.69
C ASP A 364 8.71 -6.89 -10.25
N VAL A 365 8.60 -5.62 -9.80
CA VAL A 365 8.96 -5.19 -8.45
C VAL A 365 8.01 -5.81 -7.43
N ILE A 366 6.70 -5.64 -7.60
CA ILE A 366 5.69 -6.15 -6.66
C ILE A 366 5.65 -7.68 -6.71
N GLY A 367 5.78 -8.29 -7.89
CA GLY A 367 5.86 -9.75 -8.03
C GLY A 367 7.07 -10.35 -7.30
N GLY A 368 8.24 -9.72 -7.41
CA GLY A 368 9.44 -10.12 -6.65
C GLY A 368 9.26 -9.98 -5.14
N LEU A 369 8.63 -8.89 -4.70
CA LEU A 369 8.29 -8.67 -3.30
C LEU A 369 7.30 -9.73 -2.78
N MET A 370 6.25 -10.05 -3.54
CA MET A 370 5.27 -11.08 -3.18
C MET A 370 5.88 -12.49 -3.13
N ARG A 371 6.81 -12.80 -4.03
CA ARG A 371 7.58 -14.06 -3.98
C ARG A 371 8.30 -14.20 -2.65
N ARG A 372 8.97 -13.16 -2.21
CA ARG A 372 9.69 -13.14 -0.93
C ARG A 372 8.75 -13.19 0.28
N THR A 373 7.73 -12.36 0.26
CA THR A 373 6.81 -12.20 1.40
C THR A 373 5.95 -13.44 1.63
N TYR A 374 5.48 -14.08 0.55
CA TYR A 374 4.50 -15.17 0.61
C TYR A 374 5.04 -16.52 0.11
N GLY A 375 6.24 -16.56 -0.43
CA GLY A 375 6.79 -17.78 -1.01
C GLY A 375 6.07 -18.23 -2.30
N LEU A 376 5.51 -17.27 -3.07
CA LEU A 376 4.75 -17.59 -4.28
C LEU A 376 5.61 -18.27 -5.34
N SER A 377 5.07 -19.34 -5.93
CA SER A 377 5.67 -20.02 -7.07
C SER A 377 5.59 -19.18 -8.36
N ASP A 378 6.33 -19.58 -9.41
CA ASP A 378 6.22 -18.93 -10.71
C ASP A 378 4.81 -19.04 -11.31
N ALA A 379 4.10 -20.14 -11.07
CA ALA A 379 2.71 -20.33 -11.49
C ALA A 379 1.74 -19.38 -10.77
N ASP A 380 1.94 -19.19 -9.45
CA ASP A 380 1.17 -18.22 -8.67
C ASP A 380 1.40 -16.80 -9.17
N LEU A 381 2.66 -16.43 -9.40
CA LEU A 381 3.03 -15.11 -9.89
C LEU A 381 2.53 -14.86 -11.31
N ALA A 382 2.53 -15.87 -12.18
CA ALA A 382 1.92 -15.78 -13.51
C ALA A 382 0.39 -15.61 -13.44
N THR A 383 -0.25 -16.14 -12.40
CA THR A 383 -1.67 -15.90 -12.12
C THR A 383 -1.90 -14.46 -11.66
N VAL A 384 -1.09 -13.96 -10.71
CA VAL A 384 -1.23 -12.61 -10.14
C VAL A 384 -0.86 -11.53 -11.15
N PHE A 385 0.27 -11.70 -11.86
CA PHE A 385 0.81 -10.77 -12.84
C PHE A 385 1.15 -11.51 -14.15
N PRO A 386 0.17 -11.72 -15.06
CA PRO A 386 0.42 -12.40 -16.33
C PRO A 386 1.54 -11.72 -17.13
N GLY A 387 2.50 -12.51 -17.59
CA GLY A 387 3.62 -12.06 -18.41
C GLY A 387 4.69 -11.22 -17.70
N ALA A 388 4.59 -11.01 -16.39
CA ALA A 388 5.62 -10.34 -15.60
C ALA A 388 6.90 -11.20 -15.48
N LYS A 389 8.02 -10.52 -15.21
CA LYS A 389 9.32 -11.12 -14.91
C LYS A 389 9.75 -10.69 -13.52
N PRO A 390 9.22 -11.30 -12.47
CA PRO A 390 9.43 -10.87 -11.08
C PRO A 390 10.92 -10.74 -10.74
N ARG A 391 11.30 -9.54 -10.27
CA ARG A 391 12.69 -9.19 -9.92
C ARG A 391 12.84 -9.13 -8.42
N ASP A 392 13.78 -9.88 -7.88
CA ASP A 392 14.13 -9.81 -6.47
C ASP A 392 15.04 -8.61 -6.19
N LEU A 393 14.48 -7.55 -5.65
CA LEU A 393 15.23 -6.38 -5.20
C LEU A 393 15.75 -6.54 -3.76
N GLN A 394 15.58 -7.71 -3.15
CA GLN A 394 15.97 -8.01 -1.77
C GLN A 394 15.41 -6.99 -0.76
N LEU A 395 14.14 -6.63 -0.92
CA LEU A 395 13.46 -5.64 -0.08
C LEU A 395 12.82 -6.23 1.19
N VAL A 396 12.71 -7.55 1.26
CA VAL A 396 12.26 -8.32 2.43
C VAL A 396 13.07 -9.59 2.59
#